data_a387c8055e75fb82614eac7990d8d2fd
#
_entry.id   a387c8055e75fb82614eac7990d8d2fd
#
_cell.length_a   1.000
_cell.length_b   1.000
_cell.length_c   1.000
_cell.angle_alpha   90.00
_cell.angle_beta   90.00
_cell.angle_gamma   90.00
#
_symmetry.space_group_name_H-M   'P 1'
#
loop_
_entity.id
_entity.type
_entity.pdbx_description
1 polymer ?
#
loop_
_entity_poly.entity_id
_entity_poly.type
_entity_poly.pdbx_seq_one_letter_code
_entity_poly.pdbx_strand_id
1 'polypeptide(L)'
;MEREIVIPGQLLSENATDAGSGTYVRDGKVYSLLYGVRNAKNRISVIPFSGKYIPASKDFVIGTVIDVTPSNWIFSIGSPYDGLLHASEYPRRVDSSQMAAIMDVGDSALLRVQDVSPAMKVELSMRERGLRPLKVGRLIEVVPAKVPRVIGHGGSMVSMLKKETNCEIFVGQNGRVWINGKDHDMDLLDNAIRMIMQQSHMDGLTDRIYQFLKSEKENENGIVSADNGSVEGPVEAESSDEAKEDQGEISEDTYRKVDALLEETDE
;
A
#
# COMPACT_ATOMS: atom_id res chain seq x y z
N MET A 1 3.44 14.41 23.15
CA MET A 1 4.59 13.54 23.47
C MET A 1 5.72 13.92 22.54
N GLU A 2 6.89 14.27 23.09
CA GLU A 2 8.08 14.50 22.27
C GLU A 2 8.50 13.19 21.60
N ARG A 3 8.64 13.22 20.30
CA ARG A 3 9.14 12.09 19.51
C ARG A 3 10.65 12.04 19.65
N GLU A 4 11.16 11.17 20.50
CA GLU A 4 12.60 10.97 20.70
C GLU A 4 13.20 10.25 19.47
N ILE A 5 14.12 10.94 18.79
CA ILE A 5 14.90 10.35 17.71
C ILE A 5 16.02 9.54 18.31
N VAL A 6 16.18 8.30 17.86
CA VAL A 6 17.19 7.37 18.37
C VAL A 6 18.08 6.86 17.24
N ILE A 7 19.34 6.60 17.58
CA ILE A 7 20.35 6.07 16.66
C ILE A 7 20.70 4.62 17.02
N PRO A 8 21.18 3.80 16.08
CA PRO A 8 21.65 2.44 16.38
C PRO A 8 22.67 2.41 17.50
N GLY A 9 22.47 1.50 18.47
CA GLY A 9 23.34 1.37 19.65
C GLY A 9 23.01 2.31 20.81
N GLN A 10 22.02 3.21 20.68
CA GLN A 10 21.57 4.04 21.79
C GLN A 10 20.82 3.20 22.84
N LEU A 11 21.10 3.41 24.10
CA LEU A 11 20.40 2.77 25.22
C LEU A 11 18.98 3.31 25.33
N LEU A 12 17.99 2.41 25.34
CA LEU A 12 16.56 2.74 25.42
C LEU A 12 15.94 2.38 26.77
N SER A 13 16.40 1.28 27.40
CA SER A 13 15.94 0.83 28.71
C SER A 13 17.02 -0.02 29.42
N GLU A 14 16.99 -0.01 30.73
CA GLU A 14 17.81 -0.90 31.54
C GLU A 14 17.19 -2.27 31.79
N ASN A 15 15.94 -2.49 31.39
CA ASN A 15 15.19 -3.73 31.56
C ASN A 15 15.03 -4.48 30.25
N ALA A 16 15.56 -5.70 30.15
CA ALA A 16 15.46 -6.55 28.96
C ALA A 16 14.00 -6.88 28.54
N THR A 17 13.06 -6.88 29.50
CA THR A 17 11.65 -7.18 29.28
C THR A 17 10.93 -6.13 28.41
N ASP A 18 11.49 -4.91 28.35
CA ASP A 18 10.92 -3.80 27.59
C ASP A 18 11.26 -3.86 26.09
N ALA A 19 12.03 -4.85 25.65
CA ALA A 19 12.45 -4.99 24.27
C ALA A 19 11.26 -5.27 23.34
N GLY A 20 11.12 -4.47 22.28
CA GLY A 20 10.13 -4.59 21.23
C GLY A 20 10.78 -4.60 19.84
N SER A 21 9.97 -4.32 18.81
CA SER A 21 10.44 -4.28 17.43
C SER A 21 11.52 -3.19 17.22
N GLY A 22 12.54 -3.49 16.40
CA GLY A 22 13.63 -2.54 16.12
C GLY A 22 14.61 -2.31 17.26
N THR A 23 14.61 -3.19 18.29
CA THR A 23 15.54 -3.16 19.41
C THR A 23 16.30 -4.47 19.54
N TYR A 24 17.42 -4.45 20.28
CA TYR A 24 18.13 -5.66 20.67
C TYR A 24 18.55 -5.59 22.15
N VAL A 25 18.70 -6.76 22.76
CA VAL A 25 19.09 -6.89 24.16
C VAL A 25 20.58 -7.26 24.25
N ARG A 26 21.34 -6.53 25.08
CA ARG A 26 22.71 -6.83 25.41
C ARG A 26 22.95 -6.52 26.90
N ASP A 27 23.55 -7.44 27.64
CA ASP A 27 23.85 -7.30 29.06
C ASP A 27 22.65 -6.87 29.93
N GLY A 28 21.45 -7.43 29.60
CA GLY A 28 20.21 -7.11 30.33
C GLY A 28 19.59 -5.76 29.99
N LYS A 29 20.18 -4.98 29.08
CA LYS A 29 19.73 -3.66 28.65
C LYS A 29 19.23 -3.67 27.21
N VAL A 30 18.27 -2.78 26.88
CA VAL A 30 17.68 -2.63 25.57
C VAL A 30 18.31 -1.50 24.80
N TYR A 31 18.75 -1.77 23.59
CA TYR A 31 19.39 -0.80 22.69
C TYR A 31 18.62 -0.69 21.38
N SER A 32 18.69 0.47 20.74
CA SER A 32 18.15 0.65 19.39
C SER A 32 18.97 -0.12 18.36
N LEU A 33 18.27 -0.89 17.49
CA LEU A 33 18.85 -1.53 16.33
C LEU A 33 18.82 -0.60 15.10
N LEU A 34 17.86 0.34 15.05
CA LEU A 34 17.52 1.14 13.88
C LEU A 34 17.65 2.63 14.17
N TYR A 35 17.85 3.42 13.11
CA TYR A 35 17.69 4.86 13.12
C TYR A 35 16.21 5.21 12.94
N GLY A 36 15.59 5.85 13.92
CA GLY A 36 14.15 6.10 13.88
C GLY A 36 13.62 6.87 15.07
N VAL A 37 12.33 6.70 15.34
CA VAL A 37 11.63 7.29 16.48
C VAL A 37 11.36 6.23 17.52
N ARG A 38 11.67 6.51 18.78
CA ARG A 38 11.30 5.68 19.91
C ARG A 38 9.78 5.73 20.13
N ASN A 39 9.18 4.57 20.25
CA ASN A 39 7.79 4.38 20.68
C ASN A 39 7.82 3.54 21.97
N ALA A 40 7.21 4.07 23.06
CA ALA A 40 7.28 3.48 24.39
C ALA A 40 5.89 3.23 24.98
N LYS A 41 4.92 2.72 24.17
CA LYS A 41 3.56 2.46 24.69
C LYS A 41 3.54 1.25 25.64
N ASN A 42 3.73 0.03 25.15
CA ASN A 42 3.73 -1.22 25.96
C ASN A 42 5.13 -1.83 26.05
N ARG A 43 5.84 -1.88 24.93
CA ARG A 43 7.26 -2.24 24.81
C ARG A 43 7.97 -1.15 24.06
N ILE A 44 9.25 -0.99 24.34
CA ILE A 44 10.06 0.00 23.64
C ILE A 44 10.35 -0.53 22.24
N SER A 45 9.77 0.09 21.23
CA SER A 45 10.00 -0.18 19.83
C SER A 45 10.62 1.02 19.13
N VAL A 46 11.28 0.79 18.00
CA VAL A 46 11.84 1.86 17.17
C VAL A 46 11.19 1.80 15.79
N ILE A 47 10.50 2.88 15.43
CA ILE A 47 9.90 3.04 14.11
C ILE A 47 10.98 3.64 13.20
N PRO A 48 11.45 2.92 12.18
CA PRO A 48 12.53 3.40 11.32
C PRO A 48 12.09 4.56 10.42
N PHE A 49 12.99 5.51 10.18
CA PHE A 49 12.76 6.56 9.17
C PHE A 49 12.93 6.08 7.73
N SER A 50 13.69 5.01 7.54
CA SER A 50 13.96 4.39 6.24
C SER A 50 14.25 2.91 6.42
N GLY A 51 14.16 2.16 5.33
CA GLY A 51 14.45 0.74 5.32
C GLY A 51 13.56 0.01 4.32
N LYS A 52 13.94 -1.24 4.04
CA LYS A 52 13.10 -2.15 3.27
C LYS A 52 11.95 -2.66 4.14
N TYR A 53 10.87 -3.01 3.51
CA TYR A 53 9.74 -3.64 4.17
C TYR A 53 10.17 -4.99 4.77
N ILE A 54 9.81 -5.22 6.03
CA ILE A 54 9.95 -6.51 6.70
C ILE A 54 8.55 -7.05 6.91
N PRO A 55 8.23 -8.22 6.32
CA PRO A 55 6.88 -8.79 6.41
C PRO A 55 6.47 -9.10 7.86
N ALA A 56 5.26 -8.72 8.20
CA ALA A 56 4.60 -9.09 9.44
C ALA A 56 3.28 -9.83 9.15
N SER A 57 2.87 -10.72 10.05
CA SER A 57 1.58 -11.41 9.93
C SER A 57 0.44 -10.41 9.94
N LYS A 58 -0.57 -10.63 9.09
CA LYS A 58 -1.75 -9.80 8.85
C LYS A 58 -1.54 -8.57 7.95
N ASP A 59 -0.32 -8.25 7.52
CA ASP A 59 -0.08 -7.14 6.60
C ASP A 59 -0.80 -7.34 5.27
N PHE A 60 -1.35 -6.24 4.73
CA PHE A 60 -1.84 -6.18 3.35
C PHE A 60 -0.71 -5.68 2.46
N VAL A 61 -0.40 -6.44 1.42
CA VAL A 61 0.74 -6.17 0.53
C VAL A 61 0.33 -6.27 -0.94
N ILE A 62 1.06 -5.56 -1.80
CA ILE A 62 0.97 -5.75 -3.24
C ILE A 62 2.21 -6.54 -3.67
N GLY A 63 1.97 -7.73 -4.20
CA GLY A 63 3.03 -8.59 -4.74
C GLY A 63 3.01 -8.62 -6.26
N THR A 64 4.19 -8.85 -6.86
CA THR A 64 4.33 -9.16 -8.29
C THR A 64 4.87 -10.57 -8.42
N VAL A 65 4.23 -11.39 -9.25
CA VAL A 65 4.64 -12.79 -9.50
C VAL A 65 6.02 -12.81 -10.13
N ILE A 66 6.93 -13.55 -9.54
CA ILE A 66 8.30 -13.76 -10.06
C ILE A 66 8.52 -15.19 -10.55
N ASP A 67 7.72 -16.13 -10.07
CA ASP A 67 7.78 -17.52 -10.53
C ASP A 67 6.43 -18.22 -10.29
N VAL A 68 6.11 -19.20 -11.14
CA VAL A 68 4.88 -20.00 -11.05
C VAL A 68 5.25 -21.48 -11.01
N THR A 69 4.91 -22.14 -9.91
CA THR A 69 5.10 -23.58 -9.71
C THR A 69 3.76 -24.31 -9.83
N PRO A 70 3.73 -25.65 -9.94
CA PRO A 70 2.46 -26.40 -10.05
C PRO A 70 1.47 -26.22 -8.90
N SER A 71 1.93 -25.72 -7.74
CA SER A 71 1.10 -25.56 -6.54
C SER A 71 1.20 -24.19 -5.87
N ASN A 72 2.13 -23.32 -6.31
CA ASN A 72 2.36 -22.03 -5.67
C ASN A 72 2.70 -20.96 -6.71
N TRP A 73 2.30 -19.72 -6.41
CA TRP A 73 2.87 -18.53 -6.99
C TRP A 73 3.90 -17.94 -6.02
N ILE A 74 5.05 -17.55 -6.55
CA ILE A 74 6.10 -16.87 -5.78
C ILE A 74 6.04 -15.39 -6.12
N PHE A 75 5.93 -14.55 -5.09
CA PHE A 75 5.76 -13.12 -5.23
C PHE A 75 6.96 -12.35 -4.69
N SER A 76 7.41 -11.38 -5.47
CA SER A 76 8.22 -10.26 -4.94
C SER A 76 7.29 -9.29 -4.21
N ILE A 77 7.50 -9.10 -2.93
CA ILE A 77 6.68 -8.21 -2.09
C ILE A 77 7.44 -6.94 -1.65
N GLY A 78 8.55 -6.58 -2.31
CA GLY A 78 9.38 -5.43 -1.92
C GLY A 78 10.18 -5.64 -0.62
N SER A 79 10.25 -6.88 -0.16
CA SER A 79 11.01 -7.36 1.00
C SER A 79 12.28 -8.09 0.53
N PRO A 80 13.28 -8.28 1.42
CA PRO A 80 14.38 -9.24 1.17
C PRO A 80 13.92 -10.70 1.02
N TYR A 81 12.68 -10.99 1.41
CA TYR A 81 12.09 -12.34 1.39
C TYR A 81 10.92 -12.38 0.41
N ASP A 82 10.83 -13.47 -0.35
CA ASP A 82 9.74 -13.69 -1.27
C ASP A 82 8.51 -14.23 -0.54
N GLY A 83 7.33 -13.85 -1.03
CA GLY A 83 6.07 -14.35 -0.52
C GLY A 83 5.57 -15.56 -1.32
N LEU A 84 5.02 -16.54 -0.64
CA LEU A 84 4.51 -17.77 -1.22
C LEU A 84 2.99 -17.84 -1.09
N LEU A 85 2.28 -17.81 -2.23
CA LEU A 85 0.83 -18.03 -2.28
C LEU A 85 0.57 -19.46 -2.75
N HIS A 86 0.07 -20.33 -1.86
CA HIS A 86 -0.34 -21.67 -2.23
C HIS A 86 -1.67 -21.65 -2.98
N ALA A 87 -1.88 -22.56 -3.95
CA ALA A 87 -3.11 -22.64 -4.75
C ALA A 87 -4.38 -22.77 -3.91
N SER A 88 -4.31 -23.41 -2.73
CA SER A 88 -5.43 -23.50 -1.78
C SER A 88 -5.81 -22.15 -1.16
N GLU A 89 -4.90 -21.17 -1.11
CA GLU A 89 -5.14 -19.83 -0.57
C GLU A 89 -5.71 -18.86 -1.60
N TYR A 90 -5.91 -19.32 -2.84
CA TYR A 90 -6.68 -18.61 -3.85
C TYR A 90 -8.19 -18.79 -3.59
N PRO A 91 -9.05 -17.79 -3.86
CA PRO A 91 -10.50 -17.84 -3.54
C PRO A 91 -11.27 -18.98 -4.23
N ARG A 92 -10.77 -19.46 -5.37
CA ARG A 92 -11.36 -20.54 -6.15
C ARG A 92 -10.40 -21.73 -6.21
N ARG A 93 -10.95 -22.93 -6.41
CA ARG A 93 -10.12 -24.11 -6.66
C ARG A 93 -9.36 -23.95 -7.99
N VAL A 94 -8.09 -24.16 -7.96
CA VAL A 94 -7.17 -24.03 -9.10
C VAL A 94 -6.46 -25.35 -9.34
N ASP A 95 -6.47 -25.81 -10.57
CA ASP A 95 -5.68 -26.97 -11.00
C ASP A 95 -4.28 -26.51 -11.44
N SER A 96 -3.28 -27.38 -11.30
CA SER A 96 -1.88 -27.06 -11.61
C SER A 96 -1.67 -26.58 -13.06
N SER A 97 -2.49 -27.03 -14.00
CA SER A 97 -2.45 -26.62 -15.40
C SER A 97 -2.98 -25.20 -15.65
N GLN A 98 -3.75 -24.63 -14.70
CA GLN A 98 -4.40 -23.33 -14.82
C GLN A 98 -3.62 -22.23 -14.08
N MET A 99 -2.57 -22.56 -13.35
CA MET A 99 -1.84 -21.63 -12.52
C MET A 99 -1.35 -20.39 -13.30
N ALA A 100 -0.64 -20.59 -14.39
CA ALA A 100 -0.13 -19.50 -15.24
C ALA A 100 -1.24 -18.74 -15.98
N ALA A 101 -2.37 -19.38 -16.29
CA ALA A 101 -3.50 -18.71 -16.93
C ALA A 101 -4.24 -17.74 -15.97
N ILE A 102 -4.16 -17.97 -14.67
CA ILE A 102 -4.76 -17.11 -13.65
C ILE A 102 -3.86 -15.92 -13.34
N MET A 103 -2.59 -16.20 -13.05
CA MET A 103 -1.54 -15.20 -12.82
C MET A 103 -0.22 -15.74 -13.36
N ASP A 104 0.40 -15.02 -14.27
CA ASP A 104 1.69 -15.33 -14.86
C ASP A 104 2.80 -14.45 -14.27
N VAL A 105 4.04 -14.75 -14.61
CA VAL A 105 5.21 -13.96 -14.19
C VAL A 105 5.06 -12.52 -14.69
N GLY A 106 5.18 -11.56 -13.76
CA GLY A 106 4.97 -10.14 -14.00
C GLY A 106 3.61 -9.61 -13.56
N ASP A 107 2.61 -10.49 -13.37
CA ASP A 107 1.31 -10.08 -12.86
C ASP A 107 1.41 -9.61 -11.40
N SER A 108 0.57 -8.66 -11.04
CA SER A 108 0.51 -8.15 -9.67
C SER A 108 -0.80 -8.52 -8.99
N ALA A 109 -0.78 -8.63 -7.68
CA ALA A 109 -1.97 -8.96 -6.90
C ALA A 109 -1.98 -8.28 -5.53
N LEU A 110 -3.20 -8.04 -5.03
CA LEU A 110 -3.45 -7.66 -3.64
C LEU A 110 -3.47 -8.92 -2.79
N LEU A 111 -2.66 -8.96 -1.76
CA LEU A 111 -2.41 -10.14 -0.94
C LEU A 111 -2.39 -9.77 0.53
N ARG A 112 -2.63 -10.76 1.38
CA ARG A 112 -2.41 -10.65 2.81
C ARG A 112 -1.31 -11.60 3.25
N VAL A 113 -0.42 -11.12 4.12
CA VAL A 113 0.54 -11.98 4.81
C VAL A 113 -0.22 -12.78 5.87
N GLN A 114 -0.30 -14.09 5.66
CA GLN A 114 -0.99 -15.00 6.58
C GLN A 114 -0.09 -15.33 7.77
N ASP A 115 1.13 -15.75 7.49
CA ASP A 115 2.11 -16.09 8.50
C ASP A 115 3.54 -15.82 8.03
N VAL A 116 4.43 -15.57 8.99
CA VAL A 116 5.86 -15.41 8.77
C VAL A 116 6.60 -16.34 9.73
N SER A 117 7.21 -17.37 9.19
CA SER A 117 7.95 -18.33 10.00
C SER A 117 9.25 -17.72 10.57
N PRO A 118 9.81 -18.29 11.65
CA PRO A 118 11.12 -17.84 12.17
C PRO A 118 12.26 -17.92 11.15
N ALA A 119 12.12 -18.78 10.12
CA ALA A 119 13.04 -18.86 8.98
C ALA A 119 12.75 -17.82 7.88
N MET A 120 11.89 -16.83 8.16
CA MET A 120 11.47 -15.78 7.23
C MET A 120 10.79 -16.31 5.95
N LYS A 121 10.15 -17.48 6.02
CA LYS A 121 9.23 -17.93 4.97
C LYS A 121 7.92 -17.18 5.14
N VAL A 122 7.53 -16.43 4.11
CA VAL A 122 6.33 -15.59 4.12
C VAL A 122 5.22 -16.34 3.39
N GLU A 123 4.15 -16.67 4.10
CA GLU A 123 2.96 -17.30 3.54
C GLU A 123 1.89 -16.23 3.28
N LEU A 124 1.38 -16.25 2.04
CA LEU A 124 0.40 -15.27 1.55
C LEU A 124 -0.97 -15.93 1.40
N SER A 125 -2.02 -15.15 1.54
CA SER A 125 -3.40 -15.56 1.27
C SER A 125 -4.12 -14.52 0.42
N MET A 126 -5.07 -14.99 -0.40
CA MET A 126 -5.99 -14.16 -1.20
C MET A 126 -7.46 -14.45 -0.88
N ARG A 127 -7.75 -15.15 0.22
CA ARG A 127 -9.11 -15.57 0.59
C ARG A 127 -9.99 -14.45 1.13
N GLU A 128 -9.40 -13.35 1.59
CA GLU A 128 -10.18 -12.24 2.13
C GLU A 128 -10.87 -11.44 1.03
N ARG A 129 -12.03 -10.89 1.40
CA ARG A 129 -12.80 -10.05 0.49
C ARG A 129 -12.00 -8.81 0.10
N GLY A 130 -11.97 -8.50 -1.19
CA GLY A 130 -11.22 -7.35 -1.74
C GLY A 130 -9.80 -7.67 -2.19
N LEU A 131 -9.26 -8.87 -1.87
CA LEU A 131 -7.98 -9.33 -2.43
C LEU A 131 -8.22 -9.93 -3.82
N ARG A 132 -7.43 -9.50 -4.78
CA ARG A 132 -7.60 -9.90 -6.19
C ARG A 132 -6.32 -9.71 -7.00
N PRO A 133 -6.17 -10.43 -8.13
CA PRO A 133 -5.18 -10.06 -9.13
C PRO A 133 -5.44 -8.65 -9.68
N LEU A 134 -4.39 -7.93 -10.00
CA LEU A 134 -4.43 -6.58 -10.57
C LEU A 134 -4.11 -6.67 -12.06
N LYS A 135 -5.12 -6.56 -12.91
CA LYS A 135 -4.95 -6.68 -14.38
C LYS A 135 -4.69 -5.34 -15.05
N VAL A 136 -5.17 -4.27 -14.46
CA VAL A 136 -5.10 -2.90 -14.99
C VAL A 136 -4.64 -1.94 -13.89
N GLY A 137 -4.21 -0.75 -14.28
CA GLY A 137 -3.75 0.29 -13.35
C GLY A 137 -2.22 0.39 -13.30
N ARG A 138 -1.73 1.24 -12.42
CA ARG A 138 -0.30 1.56 -12.26
C ARG A 138 0.16 1.26 -10.84
N LEU A 139 1.37 0.74 -10.69
CA LEU A 139 2.03 0.58 -9.40
C LEU A 139 3.02 1.72 -9.18
N ILE A 140 2.95 2.31 -7.99
CA ILE A 140 3.86 3.35 -7.51
C ILE A 140 4.60 2.78 -6.30
N GLU A 141 5.92 2.97 -6.25
CA GLU A 141 6.71 2.58 -5.09
C GLU A 141 6.93 3.78 -4.16
N VAL A 142 6.62 3.59 -2.90
CA VAL A 142 6.83 4.56 -1.82
C VAL A 142 7.70 3.94 -0.73
N VAL A 143 8.39 4.76 0.03
CA VAL A 143 9.17 4.25 1.16
C VAL A 143 8.22 3.67 2.21
N PRO A 144 8.39 2.39 2.65
CA PRO A 144 7.47 1.74 3.58
C PRO A 144 7.24 2.54 4.87
N ALA A 145 8.28 3.18 5.41
CA ALA A 145 8.17 4.04 6.60
C ALA A 145 7.24 5.26 6.42
N LYS A 146 6.92 5.64 5.18
CA LYS A 146 6.03 6.77 4.85
C LYS A 146 4.61 6.32 4.47
N VAL A 147 4.35 5.02 4.38
CA VAL A 147 3.01 4.47 4.10
C VAL A 147 1.94 5.04 5.04
N PRO A 148 2.15 5.15 6.36
CA PRO A 148 1.16 5.75 7.25
C PRO A 148 0.81 7.21 6.91
N ARG A 149 1.74 7.95 6.29
CA ARG A 149 1.48 9.33 5.83
C ARG A 149 0.63 9.37 4.56
N VAL A 150 0.79 8.39 3.67
CA VAL A 150 -0.03 8.24 2.46
C VAL A 150 -1.45 7.82 2.83
N ILE A 151 -1.61 6.94 3.83
CA ILE A 151 -2.93 6.52 4.33
C ILE A 151 -3.59 7.68 5.09
N GLY A 152 -2.85 8.36 5.96
CA GLY A 152 -3.35 9.41 6.85
C GLY A 152 -4.06 8.82 8.07
N HIS A 153 -4.37 9.67 9.05
CA HIS A 153 -5.09 9.25 10.28
C HIS A 153 -6.52 8.79 9.91
N GLY A 154 -6.87 7.56 10.28
CA GLY A 154 -8.18 6.99 9.96
C GLY A 154 -8.45 6.90 8.45
N GLY A 155 -7.41 6.74 7.60
CA GLY A 155 -7.58 6.69 6.15
C GLY A 155 -7.95 8.02 5.49
N SER A 156 -7.88 9.14 6.22
CA SER A 156 -8.36 10.45 5.76
C SER A 156 -7.66 10.94 4.49
N MET A 157 -6.34 10.72 4.38
CA MET A 157 -5.58 11.13 3.21
C MET A 157 -5.96 10.31 1.97
N VAL A 158 -6.01 8.97 2.08
CA VAL A 158 -6.42 8.09 0.97
C VAL A 158 -7.86 8.38 0.54
N SER A 159 -8.78 8.59 1.48
CA SER A 159 -10.18 8.92 1.17
C SER A 159 -10.30 10.24 0.43
N MET A 160 -9.53 11.25 0.83
CA MET A 160 -9.46 12.53 0.14
C MET A 160 -8.87 12.37 -1.27
N LEU A 161 -7.74 11.63 -1.41
CA LEU A 161 -7.13 11.36 -2.71
C LEU A 161 -8.11 10.66 -3.65
N LYS A 162 -8.79 9.60 -3.21
CA LYS A 162 -9.83 8.90 -3.99
C LYS A 162 -10.92 9.83 -4.48
N LYS A 163 -11.46 10.66 -3.58
CA LYS A 163 -12.55 11.60 -3.88
C LYS A 163 -12.11 12.65 -4.90
N GLU A 164 -10.92 13.21 -4.72
CA GLU A 164 -10.44 14.29 -5.59
C GLU A 164 -9.93 13.80 -6.94
N THR A 165 -9.33 12.62 -7.05
CA THR A 165 -8.82 12.11 -8.33
C THR A 165 -9.77 11.14 -9.03
N ASN A 166 -10.85 10.73 -8.35
CA ASN A 166 -11.78 9.72 -8.86
C ASN A 166 -11.09 8.41 -9.28
N CYS A 167 -9.94 8.11 -8.66
CA CYS A 167 -9.17 6.87 -8.89
C CYS A 167 -9.45 5.84 -7.79
N GLU A 168 -9.38 4.57 -8.15
CA GLU A 168 -9.20 3.51 -7.17
C GLU A 168 -7.76 3.55 -6.65
N ILE A 169 -7.60 3.44 -5.35
CA ILE A 169 -6.28 3.43 -4.70
C ILE A 169 -6.24 2.28 -3.71
N PHE A 170 -5.17 1.52 -3.73
CA PHE A 170 -4.84 0.58 -2.67
C PHE A 170 -3.39 0.81 -2.23
N VAL A 171 -3.19 0.94 -0.91
CA VAL A 171 -1.87 1.19 -0.31
C VAL A 171 -1.44 -0.05 0.45
N GLY A 172 -0.42 -0.75 -0.06
CA GLY A 172 0.20 -1.87 0.64
C GLY A 172 1.16 -1.40 1.72
N GLN A 173 1.21 -2.11 2.86
CA GLN A 173 2.16 -1.83 3.94
C GLN A 173 3.61 -2.02 3.49
N ASN A 174 3.82 -2.77 2.42
CA ASN A 174 5.13 -2.97 1.80
C ASN A 174 5.64 -1.77 0.97
N GLY A 175 4.95 -0.63 0.99
CA GLY A 175 5.36 0.55 0.24
C GLY A 175 5.03 0.50 -1.25
N ARG A 176 4.15 -0.39 -1.68
CA ARG A 176 3.59 -0.37 -3.03
C ARG A 176 2.18 0.19 -2.99
N VAL A 177 1.89 1.11 -3.90
CA VAL A 177 0.57 1.74 -4.06
C VAL A 177 0.07 1.39 -5.45
N TRP A 178 -1.09 0.76 -5.52
CA TRP A 178 -1.78 0.52 -6.77
C TRP A 178 -2.83 1.58 -6.98
N ILE A 179 -2.88 2.12 -8.20
CA ILE A 179 -3.83 3.13 -8.63
C ILE A 179 -4.47 2.71 -9.95
N ASN A 180 -5.76 2.99 -10.09
CA ASN A 180 -6.52 2.71 -11.30
C ASN A 180 -7.54 3.83 -11.55
N GLY A 181 -7.59 4.34 -12.77
CA GLY A 181 -8.46 5.43 -13.19
C GLY A 181 -8.12 5.88 -14.61
N LYS A 182 -8.53 7.07 -14.98
CA LYS A 182 -8.11 7.68 -16.25
C LYS A 182 -6.63 8.08 -16.16
N ASP A 183 -5.92 8.01 -17.27
CA ASP A 183 -4.47 8.27 -17.30
C ASP A 183 -4.10 9.61 -16.67
N HIS A 184 -4.85 10.65 -17.00
CA HIS A 184 -4.64 11.98 -16.45
C HIS A 184 -4.86 12.03 -14.92
N ASP A 185 -5.94 11.44 -14.43
CA ASP A 185 -6.25 11.36 -12.99
C ASP A 185 -5.18 10.54 -12.23
N MET A 186 -4.64 9.49 -12.87
CA MET A 186 -3.52 8.71 -12.33
C MET A 186 -2.22 9.50 -12.27
N ASP A 187 -1.93 10.35 -13.26
CA ASP A 187 -0.74 11.21 -13.25
C ASP A 187 -0.85 12.28 -12.16
N LEU A 188 -2.02 12.87 -12.00
CA LEU A 188 -2.30 13.82 -10.93
C LEU A 188 -2.12 13.17 -9.55
N LEU A 189 -2.62 11.95 -9.40
CA LEU A 189 -2.50 11.17 -8.17
C LEU A 189 -1.04 10.76 -7.88
N ASP A 190 -0.26 10.36 -8.89
CA ASP A 190 1.17 10.05 -8.73
C ASP A 190 1.94 11.29 -8.24
N ASN A 191 1.66 12.46 -8.82
CA ASN A 191 2.27 13.73 -8.38
C ASN A 191 1.90 14.07 -6.93
N ALA A 192 0.64 13.87 -6.54
CA ALA A 192 0.20 14.06 -5.16
C ALA A 192 0.91 13.11 -4.18
N ILE A 193 1.03 11.82 -4.52
CA ILE A 193 1.76 10.83 -3.71
C ILE A 193 3.24 11.20 -3.58
N ARG A 194 3.90 11.63 -4.66
CA ARG A 194 5.29 12.12 -4.62
C ARG A 194 5.45 13.34 -3.72
N MET A 195 4.50 14.28 -3.77
CA MET A 195 4.48 15.44 -2.88
C MET A 195 4.33 15.03 -1.42
N ILE A 196 3.44 14.07 -1.10
CA ILE A 196 3.31 13.50 0.24
C ILE A 196 4.64 12.90 0.71
N MET A 197 5.34 12.18 -0.17
CA MET A 197 6.63 11.57 0.13
C MET A 197 7.71 12.60 0.45
N GLN A 198 7.75 13.71 -0.27
CA GLN A 198 8.73 14.78 -0.06
C GLN A 198 8.43 15.58 1.21
N GLN A 199 7.17 15.87 1.48
CA GLN A 199 6.72 16.76 2.55
C GLN A 199 6.18 16.01 3.79
N SER A 200 6.45 14.71 3.92
CA SER A 200 5.92 13.86 4.99
C SER A 200 6.20 14.34 6.42
N HIS A 201 7.19 15.20 6.61
CA HIS A 201 7.60 15.77 7.88
C HIS A 201 6.92 17.11 8.24
N MET A 202 6.18 17.70 7.28
CA MET A 202 5.54 19.02 7.46
C MET A 202 4.12 18.87 8.02
N ASP A 203 3.72 19.84 8.85
CA ASP A 203 2.34 19.95 9.34
C ASP A 203 1.41 20.57 8.27
N GLY A 204 0.09 20.28 8.37
CA GLY A 204 -0.90 20.76 7.41
C GLY A 204 -0.77 20.16 6.01
N LEU A 205 -0.16 18.97 5.90
CA LEU A 205 0.07 18.31 4.62
C LEU A 205 -1.24 18.02 3.87
N THR A 206 -2.29 17.62 4.57
CA THR A 206 -3.60 17.28 3.96
C THR A 206 -4.20 18.49 3.23
N ASP A 207 -4.16 19.67 3.84
CA ASP A 207 -4.71 20.89 3.24
C ASP A 207 -3.91 21.32 2.00
N ARG A 208 -2.59 21.16 2.05
CA ARG A 208 -1.72 21.47 0.90
C ARG A 208 -1.97 20.55 -0.28
N ILE A 209 -2.09 19.24 -0.04
CA ILE A 209 -2.41 18.27 -1.08
C ILE A 209 -3.80 18.55 -1.65
N TYR A 210 -4.78 18.85 -0.80
CA TYR A 210 -6.12 19.23 -1.26
C TYR A 210 -6.09 20.48 -2.17
N GLN A 211 -5.37 21.53 -1.76
CA GLN A 211 -5.20 22.74 -2.57
C GLN A 211 -4.50 22.45 -3.90
N PHE A 212 -3.45 21.63 -3.88
CA PHE A 212 -2.74 21.19 -5.09
C PHE A 212 -3.69 20.50 -6.06
N LEU A 213 -4.43 19.48 -5.61
CA LEU A 213 -5.37 18.74 -6.45
C LEU A 213 -6.48 19.63 -7.00
N LYS A 214 -6.95 20.59 -6.22
CA LYS A 214 -7.98 21.53 -6.67
C LYS A 214 -7.46 22.50 -7.72
N SER A 215 -6.26 23.06 -7.53
CA SER A 215 -5.67 24.01 -8.50
C SER A 215 -5.38 23.34 -9.85
N GLU A 216 -4.91 22.10 -9.87
CA GLU A 216 -4.67 21.35 -11.10
C GLU A 216 -5.98 21.11 -11.88
N LYS A 217 -7.05 20.69 -11.18
CA LYS A 217 -8.38 20.53 -11.80
C LYS A 217 -8.98 21.83 -12.36
N GLU A 218 -8.76 22.95 -11.67
CA GLU A 218 -9.23 24.27 -12.14
C GLU A 218 -8.47 24.70 -13.40
N ASN A 219 -7.16 24.46 -13.47
CA ASN A 219 -6.33 24.73 -14.64
C ASN A 219 -6.81 23.95 -15.87
N GLU A 220 -7.20 22.68 -15.70
CA GLU A 220 -7.74 21.84 -16.76
C GLU A 220 -9.08 22.31 -17.29
N ASN A 221 -10.02 22.59 -16.39
CA ASN A 221 -11.33 23.10 -16.79
C ASN A 221 -11.22 24.45 -17.52
N GLY A 222 -10.19 25.24 -17.23
CA GLY A 222 -9.86 26.49 -17.92
C GLY A 222 -9.33 26.26 -19.35
N ILE A 223 -8.55 25.20 -19.56
CA ILE A 223 -7.98 24.86 -20.88
C ILE A 223 -9.06 24.26 -21.81
N VAL A 224 -9.94 23.40 -21.28
CA VAL A 224 -11.04 22.78 -22.06
C VAL A 224 -12.08 23.82 -22.50
N SER A 225 -12.24 24.91 -21.75
CA SER A 225 -13.15 26.00 -22.10
C SER A 225 -12.64 26.91 -23.23
N ALA A 226 -11.32 26.85 -23.53
CA ALA A 226 -10.71 27.69 -24.57
C ALA A 226 -10.67 27.03 -25.97
N ASP A 227 -10.91 25.69 -26.08
CA ASP A 227 -10.79 24.95 -27.35
C ASP A 227 -12.12 24.49 -27.95
N ASN A 228 -13.27 24.87 -27.39
CA ASN A 228 -14.59 24.58 -27.97
C ASN A 228 -15.12 25.74 -28.84
N GLY A 229 -14.36 26.10 -29.87
CA GLY A 229 -14.79 26.91 -31.00
C GLY A 229 -14.85 26.07 -32.27
N SER A 230 -16.09 25.65 -32.63
CA SER A 230 -16.49 25.14 -33.95
C SER A 230 -15.91 23.78 -34.41
N VAL A 231 -16.76 22.71 -34.42
CA VAL A 231 -17.32 22.11 -35.65
C VAL A 231 -18.50 21.19 -35.28
N GLU A 232 -19.69 21.53 -35.73
CA GLU A 232 -20.88 20.66 -35.74
C GLU A 232 -20.77 19.61 -36.87
N GLY A 233 -21.14 18.37 -36.54
CA GLY A 233 -21.45 17.34 -37.52
C GLY A 233 -21.95 16.06 -36.83
N PRO A 234 -23.19 15.58 -37.14
CA PRO A 234 -23.78 14.47 -36.39
C PRO A 234 -23.32 13.13 -36.98
N VAL A 235 -22.94 12.18 -36.11
CA VAL A 235 -22.81 10.77 -36.47
C VAL A 235 -23.59 9.92 -35.45
N GLU A 236 -24.39 9.06 -36.00
CA GLU A 236 -25.42 8.22 -35.44
C GLU A 236 -24.90 7.17 -34.45
N ALA A 237 -25.77 6.82 -33.50
CA ALA A 237 -25.56 5.80 -32.47
C ALA A 237 -25.63 4.39 -33.11
N GLU A 238 -24.63 3.57 -32.85
CA GLU A 238 -24.78 2.11 -32.87
C GLU A 238 -24.53 1.56 -31.47
N SER A 239 -25.57 0.88 -30.99
CA SER A 239 -25.60 0.15 -29.71
C SER A 239 -24.80 -1.14 -29.81
N SER A 240 -23.82 -1.35 -28.95
CA SER A 240 -23.31 -2.68 -28.64
C SER A 240 -23.44 -2.94 -27.16
N ASP A 241 -24.29 -3.91 -26.81
CA ASP A 241 -24.40 -4.52 -25.50
C ASP A 241 -23.08 -5.20 -25.17
N GLU A 242 -22.31 -4.63 -24.23
CA GLU A 242 -21.20 -5.32 -23.58
C GLU A 242 -21.55 -5.63 -22.15
N ALA A 243 -21.33 -6.90 -21.81
CA ALA A 243 -21.57 -7.50 -20.53
C ALA A 243 -20.83 -6.72 -19.42
N LYS A 244 -21.59 -6.26 -18.43
CA LYS A 244 -21.04 -5.72 -17.16
C LYS A 244 -20.39 -6.87 -16.40
N GLU A 245 -19.09 -7.02 -16.50
CA GLU A 245 -18.30 -7.75 -15.50
C GLU A 245 -18.37 -6.96 -14.17
N ASP A 246 -18.80 -7.67 -13.14
CA ASP A 246 -18.89 -7.19 -11.76
C ASP A 246 -17.48 -6.88 -11.23
N GLN A 247 -17.02 -5.65 -11.42
CA GLN A 247 -15.79 -5.13 -10.83
C GLN A 247 -16.07 -4.81 -9.36
N GLY A 248 -15.85 -5.80 -8.49
CA GLY A 248 -16.01 -5.64 -7.07
C GLY A 248 -15.16 -4.48 -6.53
N GLU A 249 -15.81 -3.38 -6.18
CA GLU A 249 -15.18 -2.26 -5.47
C GLU A 249 -14.48 -2.76 -4.21
N ILE A 250 -13.26 -2.30 -3.97
CA ILE A 250 -12.56 -2.53 -2.70
C ILE A 250 -13.37 -1.79 -1.63
N SER A 251 -14.06 -2.54 -0.77
CA SER A 251 -14.96 -1.96 0.20
C SER A 251 -14.20 -1.08 1.22
N GLU A 252 -14.85 0.00 1.68
CA GLU A 252 -14.34 0.85 2.78
C GLU A 252 -13.98 0.02 4.03
N ASP A 253 -14.63 -1.15 4.22
CA ASP A 253 -14.31 -2.09 5.29
C ASP A 253 -12.90 -2.67 5.20
N THR A 254 -12.31 -2.78 3.98
CA THR A 254 -10.93 -3.24 3.82
C THR A 254 -9.95 -2.17 4.29
N TYR A 255 -10.26 -0.90 4.05
CA TYR A 255 -9.44 0.22 4.55
C TYR A 255 -9.58 0.41 6.05
N ARG A 256 -10.79 0.29 6.60
CA ARG A 256 -11.01 0.32 8.06
C ARG A 256 -10.26 -0.81 8.76
N LYS A 257 -10.17 -2.01 8.14
CA LYS A 257 -9.37 -3.12 8.68
C LYS A 257 -7.86 -2.84 8.62
N VAL A 258 -7.37 -2.24 7.54
CA VAL A 258 -5.97 -1.82 7.44
C VAL A 258 -5.65 -0.77 8.50
N ASP A 259 -6.56 0.16 8.71
CA ASP A 259 -6.43 1.24 9.68
C ASP A 259 -6.48 0.71 11.12
N ALA A 260 -7.45 -0.18 11.43
CA ALA A 260 -7.52 -0.85 12.73
C ALA A 260 -6.27 -1.67 13.05
N LEU A 261 -5.65 -2.30 12.03
CA LEU A 261 -4.39 -3.02 12.21
C LEU A 261 -3.20 -2.08 12.42
N LEU A 262 -3.22 -0.89 11.83
CA LEU A 262 -2.22 0.14 12.09
C LEU A 262 -2.38 0.74 13.49
N GLU A 263 -3.64 0.84 13.99
CA GLU A 263 -3.94 1.26 15.36
C GLU A 263 -3.60 0.16 16.39
N GLU A 264 -3.85 -1.14 16.07
CA GLU A 264 -3.44 -2.27 16.94
C GLU A 264 -1.92 -2.42 17.03
N THR A 265 -1.16 -2.02 15.99
CA THR A 265 0.30 -1.94 16.07
C THR A 265 0.77 -0.72 16.84
N ASP A 266 -0.13 0.23 17.10
CA ASP A 266 0.09 1.41 17.93
C ASP A 266 -0.38 1.23 19.39
N GLU A 267 -1.04 0.13 19.75
CA GLU A 267 -1.29 -0.31 21.14
C GLU A 267 -0.23 -1.34 21.59
#